data_314da03159e2c3165e210455a2840cd0
#
_entry.id   314da03159e2c3165e210455a2840cd0
#
_cell.length_a   1.000
_cell.length_b   1.000
_cell.length_c   1.000
_cell.angle_alpha   90.00
_cell.angle_beta   90.00
_cell.angle_gamma   90.00
#
_symmetry.space_group_name_H-M   'P 1'
#
loop_
_entity.id
_entity.type
_entity.pdbx_description
1 polymer ?
#
loop_
_entity_poly.entity_id
_entity_poly.type
_entity_poly.pdbx_seq_one_letter_code
_entity_poly.pdbx_strand_id
1 'polypeptide(L)' 'MDIDFIRQRITDLRIKKGVSEYKMSLELGHSRSYIQNIVSGRSLPSIEEFLYICEYLNVTPKAFFDDSVIAGI' A
#
# COMPACT_ATOMS: atom_id res chain seq x y z
N MET A 1 -10.12 -9.79 9.29
CA MET A 1 -9.13 -9.12 8.42
C MET A 1 -8.32 -10.20 7.72
N ASP A 2 -8.29 -10.19 6.41
CA ASP A 2 -7.51 -11.15 5.64
C ASP A 2 -6.47 -10.44 4.78
N ILE A 3 -5.76 -11.22 3.97
CA ILE A 3 -4.67 -10.68 3.17
C ILE A 3 -5.15 -9.70 2.11
N ASP A 4 -6.39 -9.85 1.63
CA ASP A 4 -6.95 -8.93 0.63
C ASP A 4 -7.18 -7.54 1.22
N PHE A 5 -7.36 -7.44 2.54
CA PHE A 5 -7.44 -6.16 3.21
C PHE A 5 -6.20 -5.31 2.93
N ILE A 6 -5.01 -5.93 3.03
CA ILE A 6 -3.75 -5.22 2.80
C ILE A 6 -3.70 -4.70 1.36
N ARG A 7 -4.05 -5.54 0.39
CA ARG A 7 -4.03 -5.17 -1.02
C ARG A 7 -4.99 -4.02 -1.31
N GLN A 8 -6.21 -4.12 -0.80
CA GLN A 8 -7.22 -3.09 -1.03
C GLN A 8 -6.82 -1.77 -0.35
N ARG A 9 -6.27 -1.84 0.86
CA ARG A 9 -5.88 -0.65 1.60
C ARG A 9 -4.73 0.08 0.89
N ILE A 10 -3.75 -0.66 0.35
CA ILE A 10 -2.68 -0.04 -0.44
C ILE A 10 -3.28 0.71 -1.62
N THR A 11 -4.22 0.09 -2.32
CA THR A 11 -4.87 0.72 -3.47
C THR A 11 -5.62 1.99 -3.06
N ASP A 12 -6.41 1.93 -1.99
CA ASP A 12 -7.19 3.07 -1.54
C ASP A 12 -6.29 4.25 -1.15
N LEU A 13 -5.23 3.98 -0.41
CA LEU A 13 -4.32 5.03 0.02
C LEU A 13 -3.50 5.58 -1.14
N ARG A 14 -3.14 4.72 -2.09
CA ARG A 14 -2.42 5.15 -3.30
C ARG A 14 -3.29 6.11 -4.13
N ILE A 15 -4.55 5.74 -4.33
CA ILE A 15 -5.49 6.59 -5.08
C ILE A 15 -5.68 7.92 -4.37
N LYS A 16 -5.82 7.89 -3.06
CA LYS A 16 -5.95 9.12 -2.27
C LYS A 16 -4.72 10.02 -2.42
N LYS A 17 -3.53 9.43 -2.47
CA LYS A 17 -2.30 10.18 -2.68
C LYS A 17 -2.18 10.70 -4.12
N GLY A 18 -2.90 10.10 -5.06
CA GLY A 18 -2.89 10.53 -6.44
C GLY A 18 -1.70 10.06 -7.26
N VAL A 19 -1.11 8.90 -6.92
CA VAL A 19 0.03 8.36 -7.64
C VAL A 19 -0.34 7.03 -8.29
N SER A 20 0.32 6.73 -9.42
CA SER A 20 0.13 5.46 -10.12
C SER A 20 0.89 4.34 -9.42
N GLU A 21 0.51 3.09 -9.73
CA GLU A 21 1.27 1.93 -9.25
C GLU A 21 2.71 1.98 -9.74
N TYR A 22 2.91 2.38 -10.98
CA TYR A 22 4.24 2.53 -11.57
C TYR A 22 5.08 3.53 -10.79
N LYS A 23 4.56 4.74 -10.58
CA LYS A 23 5.29 5.79 -9.88
C LYS A 23 5.62 5.39 -8.45
N MET A 24 4.64 4.83 -7.73
CA MET A 24 4.84 4.38 -6.36
C MET A 24 5.94 3.31 -6.29
N SER A 25 5.93 2.36 -7.23
CA SER A 25 6.94 1.30 -7.26
C SER A 25 8.34 1.88 -7.39
N LEU A 26 8.53 2.80 -8.35
CA LEU A 26 9.84 3.40 -8.58
C LEU A 26 10.27 4.28 -7.41
N GLU A 27 9.38 5.04 -6.84
CA GLU A 27 9.71 5.92 -5.72
C GLU A 27 10.06 5.15 -4.45
N LEU A 28 9.55 3.92 -4.32
CA LEU A 28 9.94 3.02 -3.25
C LEU A 28 11.27 2.30 -3.51
N GLY A 29 11.88 2.53 -4.68
CA GLY A 29 13.15 1.90 -5.03
C GLY A 29 13.04 0.49 -5.57
N HIS A 30 11.86 0.11 -6.06
CA HIS A 30 11.60 -1.23 -6.57
C HIS A 30 11.40 -1.23 -8.08
N SER A 31 11.20 -2.41 -8.65
CA SER A 31 10.89 -2.53 -10.08
C SER A 31 9.51 -1.92 -10.37
N ARG A 32 9.30 -1.57 -11.63
CA ARG A 32 8.06 -0.91 -12.09
C ARG A 32 6.79 -1.70 -11.78
N SER A 33 6.88 -3.01 -11.59
CA SER A 33 5.73 -3.88 -11.35
C SER A 33 5.54 -4.25 -9.88
N TYR A 34 6.33 -3.66 -8.99
CA TYR A 34 6.34 -4.06 -7.57
C TYR A 34 4.95 -3.96 -6.94
N ILE A 35 4.33 -2.78 -7.02
CA ILE A 35 3.01 -2.57 -6.41
C ILE A 35 1.94 -3.38 -7.13
N GLN A 36 1.99 -3.45 -8.46
CA GLN A 36 1.04 -4.27 -9.21
C GLN A 36 1.09 -5.73 -8.77
N ASN A 37 2.28 -6.27 -8.55
CA ASN A 37 2.43 -7.65 -8.09
C ASN A 37 1.81 -7.86 -6.71
N ILE A 38 1.92 -6.88 -5.82
CA ILE A 38 1.30 -6.98 -4.50
C ILE A 38 -0.22 -6.93 -4.62
N VAL A 39 -0.77 -5.94 -5.31
CA VAL A 39 -2.23 -5.76 -5.34
C VAL A 39 -2.92 -6.82 -6.19
N SER A 40 -2.24 -7.43 -7.14
CA SER A 40 -2.81 -8.52 -7.96
C SER A 40 -2.76 -9.88 -7.26
N GLY A 41 -2.10 -9.98 -6.12
CA GLY A 41 -2.02 -11.23 -5.37
C GLY A 41 -0.81 -12.08 -5.65
N ARG A 42 0.13 -11.60 -6.48
CA ARG A 42 1.32 -12.38 -6.84
C ARG A 42 2.38 -12.39 -5.75
N SER A 43 2.44 -11.34 -4.95
CA SER A 43 3.44 -11.23 -3.89
C SER A 43 2.89 -10.45 -2.71
N LEU A 44 3.65 -10.47 -1.62
CA LEU A 44 3.36 -9.67 -0.44
C LEU A 44 4.64 -8.91 -0.07
N PRO A 45 4.52 -7.72 0.50
CA PRO A 45 5.70 -7.04 0.99
C PRO A 45 6.26 -7.76 2.22
N SER A 46 7.56 -7.69 2.41
CA SER A 46 8.15 -8.06 3.69
C SER A 46 7.69 -7.07 4.75
N ILE A 47 7.94 -7.39 6.04
CA ILE A 47 7.62 -6.46 7.12
C ILE A 47 8.34 -5.13 6.92
N GLU A 48 9.63 -5.18 6.55
CA GLU A 48 10.39 -3.96 6.31
C GLU A 48 9.81 -3.15 5.16
N GLU A 49 9.50 -3.81 4.06
CA GLU A 49 8.88 -3.15 2.91
C GLU A 49 7.53 -2.55 3.27
N PHE A 50 6.75 -3.23 4.08
CA PHE A 50 5.47 -2.73 4.54
C PHE A 50 5.62 -1.42 5.31
N LEU A 51 6.64 -1.32 6.16
CA LEU A 51 6.88 -0.08 6.91
C LEU A 51 7.24 1.07 5.96
N TYR A 52 8.02 0.82 4.92
CA TYR A 52 8.31 1.83 3.90
C TYR A 52 7.06 2.23 3.11
N ILE A 53 6.20 1.27 2.82
CA ILE A 53 4.92 1.57 2.14
C ILE A 53 4.08 2.50 3.00
N CYS A 54 3.95 2.22 4.29
CA CYS A 54 3.21 3.08 5.21
C CYS A 54 3.80 4.50 5.23
N GLU A 55 5.12 4.60 5.32
CA GLU A 55 5.80 5.89 5.34
C GLU A 55 5.53 6.66 4.05
N TYR A 56 5.63 5.98 2.90
CA TYR A 56 5.35 6.60 1.60
C TYR A 56 3.91 7.11 1.52
N LEU A 57 2.97 6.34 2.05
CA LEU A 57 1.55 6.69 2.01
C LEU A 57 1.14 7.64 3.15
N ASN A 58 2.08 8.06 4.00
CA ASN A 58 1.84 8.99 5.11
C ASN A 58 0.85 8.45 6.14
N VAL A 59 0.93 7.17 6.43
CA VAL A 59 0.11 6.54 7.47
C VAL A 59 1.01 5.76 8.42
N THR A 60 0.58 5.64 9.66
CA THR A 60 1.22 4.70 10.60
C THR A 60 0.70 3.30 10.32
N PRO A 61 1.44 2.25 10.72
CA PRO A 61 0.90 0.89 10.64
C PRO A 61 -0.45 0.74 11.36
N LYS A 62 -0.62 1.41 12.49
CA LYS A 62 -1.89 1.40 13.20
C LYS A 62 -3.02 1.98 12.33
N ALA A 63 -2.79 3.14 11.73
CA ALA A 63 -3.78 3.77 10.87
C ALA A 63 -4.06 2.93 9.63
N PHE A 64 -3.04 2.27 9.09
CA PHE A 64 -3.20 1.39 7.93
C PHE A 64 -4.23 0.29 8.21
N PHE A 65 -4.25 -0.25 9.42
CA PHE A 65 -5.14 -1.35 9.78
C PHE A 65 -6.43 -0.90 10.48
N ASP A 66 -6.68 0.40 10.55
CA ASP A 66 -7.88 0.95 11.20
C ASP A 66 -8.94 1.23 10.15
N ASP A 67 -9.98 0.40 10.11
CA ASP A 67 -11.08 0.55 9.16
C ASP A 67 -11.79 1.89 9.30
N SER A 68 -11.89 2.43 10.50
CA SER A 68 -12.61 3.68 10.73
C SER A 68 -11.92 4.87 10.05
N VAL A 69 -10.60 4.80 9.87
CA VAL A 69 -9.84 5.87 9.21
C VAL A 69 -10.24 5.98 7.74
N ILE A 70 -10.41 4.85 7.07
CA ILE A 70 -10.81 4.84 5.66
C ILE A 70 -12.31 5.07 5.52
N ALA A 71 -13.12 4.48 6.41
CA ALA A 71 -14.57 4.63 6.36
C ALA A 71 -15.01 6.09 6.56
N GLY A 72 -14.20 6.89 7.24
CA GLY A 72 -14.47 8.30 7.46
C GLY A 72 -14.08 9.22 6.30
N ILE A 73 -13.52 8.66 5.26
CA ILE A 73 -13.17 9.39 4.07
C ILE A 73 -14.36 9.43 3.12
#